data_9c316a57dd6a5435a38e3244ff4597f6
#
_entry.id   9c316a57dd6a5435a38e3244ff4597f6
#
_cell.length_a   1.000
_cell.length_b   1.000
_cell.length_c   1.000
_cell.angle_alpha   90.00
_cell.angle_beta   90.00
_cell.angle_gamma   90.00
#
_symmetry.space_group_name_H-M   'P 1'
#
loop_
_entity.id
_entity.type
_entity.pdbx_description
1 polymer ?
#
loop_
_entity_poly.entity_id
_entity_poly.type
_entity_poly.pdbx_seq_one_letter_code
_entity_poly.pdbx_strand_id
1 'polypeptide(L)'
;MRIRNLLLGLALAFSLAAAVVPAASNVNAAPAAAQGEGKTFTHEEGGITFTLPAGWKAEPDGAQITASPEGGGISISFWVTEEDDFEAASEAVGAELGKMLKNIKFDGEPKEDTHNGMPHASFSGTGQIEGQDVLFSADLLQAKKPVIVLTFGVADQIQKHAAAFSQLVKSIKKIG
;
A
#
# COMPACT_ATOMS: atom_id res chain seq x y z
N MET A 1 -13.84 -5.21 19.08
CA MET A 1 -13.46 -4.14 20.03
C MET A 1 -12.80 -3.00 19.25
N ARG A 2 -13.50 -1.91 19.02
CA ARG A 2 -13.10 -0.52 18.73
C ARG A 2 -11.98 -0.27 17.68
N ILE A 3 -12.27 -0.48 16.40
CA ILE A 3 -11.58 0.14 15.25
C ILE A 3 -12.20 1.54 14.98
N ARG A 4 -12.43 2.32 16.02
CA ARG A 4 -13.11 3.62 15.90
C ARG A 4 -12.17 4.80 15.63
N ASN A 5 -10.85 4.56 15.59
CA ASN A 5 -9.86 5.62 15.44
C ASN A 5 -9.14 5.63 14.08
N LEU A 6 -9.51 4.74 13.15
CA LEU A 6 -8.86 4.64 11.84
C LEU A 6 -9.19 5.79 10.87
N LEU A 7 -10.20 6.61 11.21
CA LEU A 7 -10.69 7.68 10.32
C LEU A 7 -10.12 9.07 10.60
N LEU A 8 -9.29 9.25 11.64
CA LEU A 8 -8.86 10.59 12.05
C LEU A 8 -7.50 11.03 11.49
N GLY A 9 -6.78 10.16 10.80
CA GLY A 9 -5.44 10.44 10.28
C GLY A 9 -5.35 10.80 8.80
N LEU A 10 -6.44 10.67 8.02
CA LEU A 10 -6.41 10.89 6.58
C LEU A 10 -7.01 12.26 6.20
N ALA A 11 -6.51 13.33 6.81
CA ALA A 11 -6.70 14.67 6.25
C ALA A 11 -5.69 14.87 5.11
N LEU A 12 -5.98 14.29 3.94
CA LEU A 12 -5.28 14.63 2.70
C LEU A 12 -5.65 16.08 2.34
N ALA A 13 -4.75 17.00 2.66
CA ALA A 13 -4.82 18.36 2.14
C ALA A 13 -4.46 18.32 0.64
N PHE A 14 -5.45 18.14 -0.22
CA PHE A 14 -5.30 18.32 -1.67
C PHE A 14 -5.25 19.82 -1.98
N SER A 15 -4.05 20.37 -2.11
CA SER A 15 -3.87 21.70 -2.72
C SER A 15 -3.93 21.54 -4.23
N LEU A 16 -5.02 21.96 -4.84
CA LEU A 16 -5.22 22.04 -6.29
C LEU A 16 -4.43 23.24 -6.82
N ALA A 17 -3.22 23.00 -7.33
CA ALA A 17 -2.48 23.98 -8.11
C ALA A 17 -2.71 23.68 -9.60
N ALA A 18 -3.53 24.49 -10.26
CA ALA A 18 -3.67 24.48 -11.69
C ALA A 18 -2.39 25.03 -12.35
N ALA A 19 -1.64 24.22 -13.06
CA ALA A 19 -0.51 24.66 -13.87
C ALA A 19 -0.79 24.40 -15.36
N VAL A 20 -0.71 25.50 -16.09
CA VAL A 20 -0.79 25.66 -17.54
C VAL A 20 0.32 24.87 -18.22
N VAL A 21 -0.03 24.07 -19.24
CA VAL A 21 0.88 23.33 -20.10
C VAL A 21 1.44 24.22 -21.20
N PRO A 22 2.73 24.22 -21.47
CA PRO A 22 3.27 24.40 -22.82
C PRO A 22 3.86 23.09 -23.37
N ALA A 23 3.69 22.91 -24.67
CA ALA A 23 3.98 21.74 -25.45
C ALA A 23 5.48 21.46 -25.66
N ALA A 24 5.72 20.16 -25.89
CA ALA A 24 6.81 19.53 -26.61
C ALA A 24 8.26 19.76 -26.14
N SER A 25 8.92 18.67 -25.72
CA SER A 25 10.24 18.34 -26.26
C SER A 25 10.79 17.04 -25.65
N ASN A 26 11.21 16.14 -26.51
CA ASN A 26 12.22 15.10 -26.37
C ASN A 26 12.23 14.25 -25.09
N VAL A 27 11.71 13.03 -25.24
CA VAL A 27 11.91 11.93 -24.28
C VAL A 27 13.38 11.52 -24.35
N ASN A 28 14.23 12.26 -23.66
CA ASN A 28 15.51 11.73 -23.24
C ASN A 28 15.22 10.93 -21.96
N ALA A 29 15.30 9.61 -22.04
CA ALA A 29 15.24 8.76 -20.85
C ALA A 29 16.36 9.20 -19.90
N ALA A 30 16.01 9.98 -18.90
CA ALA A 30 16.93 10.29 -17.82
C ALA A 30 17.37 8.96 -17.19
N PRO A 31 18.67 8.75 -16.93
CA PRO A 31 19.12 7.58 -16.20
C PRO A 31 18.37 7.57 -14.88
N ALA A 32 17.83 6.39 -14.51
CA ALA A 32 17.20 6.18 -13.20
C ALA A 32 18.16 6.72 -12.14
N ALA A 33 17.80 7.84 -11.53
CA ALA A 33 18.57 8.39 -10.44
C ALA A 33 18.76 7.27 -9.41
N ALA A 34 20.02 7.01 -9.04
CA ALA A 34 20.34 6.08 -7.98
C ALA A 34 19.53 6.54 -6.75
N GLN A 35 18.44 5.84 -6.47
CA GLN A 35 17.60 6.13 -5.31
C GLN A 35 18.47 5.80 -4.10
N GLY A 36 18.74 6.78 -3.26
CA GLY A 36 19.48 6.60 -2.02
C GLY A 36 18.91 5.43 -1.22
N GLU A 37 19.73 4.76 -0.42
CA GLU A 37 19.29 3.61 0.37
C GLU A 37 18.08 3.97 1.20
N GLY A 38 16.99 3.24 0.99
CA GLY A 38 15.75 3.45 1.73
C GLY A 38 15.90 3.01 3.18
N LYS A 39 15.05 3.54 4.06
CA LYS A 39 15.03 3.16 5.48
C LYS A 39 14.30 1.84 5.67
N THR A 40 14.93 0.87 6.34
CA THR A 40 14.29 -0.40 6.71
C THR A 40 13.46 -0.23 7.98
N PHE A 41 12.26 -0.75 7.95
CA PHE A 41 11.30 -0.82 9.05
C PHE A 41 11.05 -2.26 9.45
N THR A 42 10.75 -2.47 10.72
CA THR A 42 10.36 -3.75 11.29
C THR A 42 8.93 -3.64 11.79
N HIS A 43 8.08 -4.56 11.37
CA HIS A 43 6.73 -4.75 11.92
C HIS A 43 6.76 -5.98 12.82
N GLU A 44 7.05 -5.76 14.11
CA GLU A 44 7.31 -6.82 15.10
C GLU A 44 6.15 -7.80 15.27
N GLU A 45 4.91 -7.29 15.32
CA GLU A 45 3.73 -8.11 15.50
C GLU A 45 3.51 -9.04 14.32
N GLY A 46 3.61 -8.52 13.10
CA GLY A 46 3.49 -9.30 11.86
C GLY A 46 4.70 -10.16 11.57
N GLY A 47 5.85 -9.87 12.19
CA GLY A 47 7.09 -10.61 11.94
C GLY A 47 7.66 -10.38 10.55
N ILE A 48 7.58 -9.15 10.05
CA ILE A 48 8.14 -8.76 8.74
C ILE A 48 9.07 -7.55 8.85
N THR A 49 9.98 -7.45 7.89
CA THR A 49 10.72 -6.22 7.60
C THR A 49 10.44 -5.76 6.18
N PHE A 50 10.53 -4.47 5.94
CA PHE A 50 10.41 -3.86 4.61
C PHE A 50 11.25 -2.60 4.54
N THR A 51 11.64 -2.21 3.31
CA THR A 51 12.47 -1.02 3.07
C THR A 51 11.65 0.02 2.32
N LEU A 52 11.51 1.20 2.91
CA LEU A 52 10.85 2.33 2.25
C LEU A 52 11.76 2.90 1.16
N PRO A 53 11.20 3.29 0.01
CA PRO A 53 11.93 4.07 -0.98
C PRO A 53 12.40 5.42 -0.42
N ALA A 54 13.46 5.99 -1.00
CA ALA A 54 13.89 7.34 -0.66
C ALA A 54 12.78 8.36 -0.92
N GLY A 55 12.63 9.34 -0.03
CA GLY A 55 11.57 10.36 -0.10
C GLY A 55 10.17 9.87 0.32
N TRP A 56 10.08 8.66 0.91
CA TRP A 56 8.86 8.18 1.54
C TRP A 56 8.93 8.37 3.05
N LYS A 57 7.77 8.64 3.65
CA LYS A 57 7.60 8.74 5.11
C LYS A 57 6.80 7.55 5.59
N ALA A 58 7.08 7.08 6.81
CA ALA A 58 6.29 6.09 7.50
C ALA A 58 5.78 6.69 8.81
N GLU A 59 4.50 6.48 9.07
CA GLU A 59 3.80 6.92 10.27
C GLU A 59 3.26 5.67 10.98
N PRO A 60 3.88 5.26 12.10
CA PRO A 60 3.36 4.20 12.94
C PRO A 60 2.12 4.68 13.71
N ASP A 61 1.07 3.86 13.73
CA ASP A 61 -0.12 4.05 14.57
C ASP A 61 -0.51 2.70 15.21
N GLY A 62 -0.04 2.47 16.41
CA GLY A 62 -0.20 1.18 17.09
C GLY A 62 0.44 0.04 16.32
N ALA A 63 -0.37 -0.96 15.97
CA ALA A 63 0.04 -2.13 15.17
C ALA A 63 -0.01 -1.88 13.66
N GLN A 64 -0.32 -0.67 13.21
CA GLN A 64 -0.35 -0.28 11.80
C GLN A 64 0.83 0.63 11.49
N ILE A 65 1.41 0.46 10.30
CA ILE A 65 2.40 1.38 9.74
C ILE A 65 1.85 1.86 8.40
N THR A 66 1.69 3.17 8.25
CA THR A 66 1.29 3.76 6.96
C THR A 66 2.47 4.48 6.33
N ALA A 67 2.73 4.19 5.06
CA ALA A 67 3.82 4.78 4.27
C ALA A 67 3.27 5.55 3.07
N SER A 68 3.85 6.70 2.78
CA SER A 68 3.48 7.53 1.62
C SER A 68 4.67 8.35 1.12
N PRO A 69 4.72 8.73 -0.17
CA PRO A 69 5.70 9.68 -0.66
C PRO A 69 5.41 11.09 -0.13
N GLU A 70 6.41 11.95 -0.06
CA GLU A 70 6.25 13.34 0.42
C GLU A 70 5.19 14.13 -0.35
N GLY A 71 4.96 13.81 -1.63
CA GLY A 71 3.93 14.44 -2.47
C GLY A 71 2.52 13.87 -2.29
N GLY A 72 2.33 12.84 -1.47
CA GLY A 72 1.05 12.16 -1.28
C GLY A 72 0.55 11.43 -2.53
N GLY A 73 -0.76 11.18 -2.60
CA GLY A 73 -1.45 10.60 -3.76
C GLY A 73 -1.42 9.08 -3.87
N ILE A 74 -0.56 8.41 -3.10
CA ILE A 74 -0.54 6.97 -2.87
C ILE A 74 -0.27 6.72 -1.39
N SER A 75 -0.93 5.72 -0.82
CA SER A 75 -0.72 5.28 0.55
C SER A 75 -0.54 3.77 0.58
N ILE A 76 0.35 3.29 1.42
CA ILE A 76 0.59 1.88 1.69
C ILE A 76 0.49 1.67 3.19
N SER A 77 -0.42 0.80 3.61
CA SER A 77 -0.61 0.48 5.02
C SER A 77 -0.28 -0.99 5.27
N PHE A 78 0.45 -1.24 6.34
CA PHE A 78 0.80 -2.56 6.84
C PHE A 78 0.09 -2.75 8.17
N TRP A 79 -0.71 -3.81 8.32
CA TRP A 79 -1.30 -4.16 9.61
C TRP A 79 -1.51 -5.66 9.74
N VAL A 80 -1.57 -6.12 10.99
CA VAL A 80 -1.86 -7.50 11.32
C VAL A 80 -3.37 -7.67 11.42
N THR A 81 -3.90 -8.75 10.87
CA THR A 81 -5.32 -9.12 11.04
C THR A 81 -5.60 -9.60 12.47
N GLU A 82 -6.86 -9.59 12.87
CA GLU A 82 -7.30 -10.24 14.11
C GLU A 82 -7.29 -11.78 13.97
N GLU A 83 -7.33 -12.29 12.75
CA GLU A 83 -7.29 -13.70 12.41
C GLU A 83 -5.85 -14.22 12.51
N ASP A 84 -5.66 -15.40 13.08
CA ASP A 84 -4.34 -16.05 13.14
C ASP A 84 -4.11 -16.99 11.93
N ASP A 85 -5.17 -17.34 11.22
CA ASP A 85 -5.18 -18.23 10.07
C ASP A 85 -5.23 -17.47 8.74
N PHE A 86 -4.44 -17.94 7.75
CA PHE A 86 -4.32 -17.27 6.45
C PHE A 86 -5.62 -17.29 5.64
N GLU A 87 -6.36 -18.42 5.68
CA GLU A 87 -7.60 -18.56 4.92
C GLU A 87 -8.68 -17.64 5.52
N ALA A 88 -8.85 -17.67 6.84
CA ALA A 88 -9.76 -16.76 7.55
C ALA A 88 -9.38 -15.29 7.34
N ALA A 89 -8.09 -14.96 7.36
CA ALA A 89 -7.62 -13.61 7.06
C ALA A 89 -7.90 -13.19 5.61
N SER A 90 -7.76 -14.11 4.65
CA SER A 90 -8.09 -13.86 3.24
C SER A 90 -9.58 -13.55 3.04
N GLU A 91 -10.46 -14.29 3.71
CA GLU A 91 -11.90 -14.01 3.69
C GLU A 91 -12.24 -12.65 4.33
N ALA A 92 -11.52 -12.28 5.40
CA ALA A 92 -11.72 -11.02 6.11
C ALA A 92 -11.26 -9.79 5.30
N VAL A 93 -10.32 -9.93 4.36
CA VAL A 93 -9.80 -8.80 3.56
C VAL A 93 -10.91 -8.03 2.86
N GLY A 94 -11.86 -8.72 2.24
CA GLY A 94 -12.99 -8.09 1.55
C GLY A 94 -13.87 -7.25 2.47
N ALA A 95 -14.12 -7.73 3.69
CA ALA A 95 -14.88 -7.01 4.70
C ALA A 95 -14.12 -5.77 5.21
N GLU A 96 -12.80 -5.87 5.41
CA GLU A 96 -11.95 -4.75 5.82
C GLU A 96 -11.90 -3.67 4.72
N LEU A 97 -11.73 -4.06 3.46
CA LEU A 97 -11.78 -3.14 2.31
C LEU A 97 -13.15 -2.42 2.25
N GLY A 98 -14.25 -3.14 2.50
CA GLY A 98 -15.61 -2.56 2.51
C GLY A 98 -15.84 -1.50 3.60
N LYS A 99 -15.03 -1.45 4.66
CA LYS A 99 -15.07 -0.41 5.67
C LYS A 99 -14.40 0.89 5.22
N MET A 100 -13.42 0.80 4.31
CA MET A 100 -12.60 1.92 3.86
C MET A 100 -13.01 2.44 2.49
N LEU A 101 -13.46 1.55 1.60
CA LEU A 101 -13.78 1.85 0.22
C LEU A 101 -15.29 1.73 -0.04
N LYS A 102 -15.84 2.61 -0.86
CA LYS A 102 -17.18 2.48 -1.42
C LYS A 102 -17.10 2.04 -2.88
N ASN A 103 -18.18 1.46 -3.40
CA ASN A 103 -18.31 1.08 -4.82
C ASN A 103 -17.15 0.18 -5.30
N ILE A 104 -16.71 -0.77 -4.44
CA ILE A 104 -15.60 -1.67 -4.74
C ILE A 104 -15.94 -2.54 -5.96
N LYS A 105 -14.97 -2.66 -6.86
CA LYS A 105 -14.96 -3.60 -7.98
C LYS A 105 -13.62 -4.29 -8.02
N PHE A 106 -13.59 -5.59 -7.81
CA PHE A 106 -12.39 -6.39 -7.93
C PHE A 106 -12.07 -6.68 -9.42
N ASP A 107 -10.80 -6.74 -9.76
CA ASP A 107 -10.31 -7.05 -11.13
C ASP A 107 -10.37 -8.54 -11.48
N GLY A 108 -10.84 -9.38 -10.56
CA GLY A 108 -10.94 -10.83 -10.72
C GLY A 108 -10.90 -11.55 -9.37
N GLU A 109 -10.62 -12.84 -9.43
CA GLU A 109 -10.41 -13.65 -8.23
C GLU A 109 -9.02 -13.39 -7.63
N PRO A 110 -8.84 -13.63 -6.31
CA PRO A 110 -7.53 -13.50 -5.66
C PRO A 110 -6.48 -14.35 -6.39
N LYS A 111 -5.27 -13.83 -6.47
CA LYS A 111 -4.12 -14.59 -6.97
C LYS A 111 -3.31 -15.07 -5.78
N GLU A 112 -3.13 -16.38 -5.71
CA GLU A 112 -2.33 -17.02 -4.67
C GLU A 112 -0.98 -17.44 -5.22
N ASP A 113 0.08 -17.14 -4.48
CA ASP A 113 1.45 -17.54 -4.78
C ASP A 113 2.32 -17.55 -3.50
N THR A 114 3.62 -17.39 -3.65
CA THR A 114 4.57 -17.22 -2.55
C THR A 114 5.40 -15.96 -2.74
N HIS A 115 5.45 -15.12 -1.70
CA HIS A 115 6.29 -13.92 -1.67
C HIS A 115 7.45 -14.11 -0.68
N ASN A 116 8.70 -14.21 -1.18
CA ASN A 116 9.88 -14.44 -0.36
C ASN A 116 9.73 -15.60 0.63
N GLY A 117 9.08 -16.70 0.18
CA GLY A 117 8.85 -17.91 0.97
C GLY A 117 7.66 -17.85 1.93
N MET A 118 6.90 -16.77 1.93
CA MET A 118 5.64 -16.62 2.68
C MET A 118 4.46 -16.96 1.76
N PRO A 119 3.43 -17.72 2.21
CA PRO A 119 2.15 -17.77 1.51
C PRO A 119 1.62 -16.37 1.27
N HIS A 120 1.12 -16.11 0.07
CA HIS A 120 0.70 -14.80 -0.39
C HIS A 120 -0.58 -14.89 -1.20
N ALA A 121 -1.55 -14.01 -0.91
CA ALA A 121 -2.73 -13.79 -1.73
C ALA A 121 -2.82 -12.31 -2.09
N SER A 122 -3.10 -11.99 -3.36
CA SER A 122 -3.25 -10.62 -3.81
C SER A 122 -4.62 -10.35 -4.42
N PHE A 123 -5.14 -9.18 -4.12
CA PHE A 123 -6.42 -8.66 -4.58
C PHE A 123 -6.18 -7.29 -5.19
N SER A 124 -6.81 -6.98 -6.31
CA SER A 124 -6.75 -5.63 -6.88
C SER A 124 -8.11 -5.19 -7.40
N GLY A 125 -8.25 -3.90 -7.60
CA GLY A 125 -9.49 -3.36 -8.09
C GLY A 125 -9.59 -1.85 -8.00
N THR A 126 -10.82 -1.36 -8.10
CA THR A 126 -11.19 0.03 -8.00
C THR A 126 -12.19 0.24 -6.88
N GLY A 127 -12.23 1.45 -6.34
CA GLY A 127 -13.18 1.85 -5.32
C GLY A 127 -13.23 3.36 -5.20
N GLN A 128 -13.93 3.85 -4.17
CA GLN A 128 -14.02 5.28 -3.89
C GLN A 128 -13.70 5.56 -2.44
N ILE A 129 -12.85 6.58 -2.20
CA ILE A 129 -12.62 7.18 -0.89
C ILE A 129 -13.13 8.62 -0.94
N GLU A 130 -14.08 8.96 -0.06
CA GLU A 130 -14.69 10.31 0.00
C GLU A 130 -15.23 10.81 -1.35
N GLY A 131 -15.69 9.88 -2.21
CA GLY A 131 -16.22 10.20 -3.55
C GLY A 131 -15.16 10.30 -4.65
N GLN A 132 -13.89 10.13 -4.34
CA GLN A 132 -12.80 10.10 -5.31
C GLN A 132 -12.51 8.67 -5.74
N ASP A 133 -12.41 8.43 -7.04
CA ASP A 133 -12.04 7.13 -7.60
C ASP A 133 -10.57 6.81 -7.30
N VAL A 134 -10.34 5.62 -6.77
CA VAL A 134 -9.01 5.11 -6.46
C VAL A 134 -8.83 3.70 -7.03
N LEU A 135 -7.58 3.38 -7.36
CA LEU A 135 -7.14 2.00 -7.53
C LEU A 135 -6.65 1.48 -6.19
N PHE A 136 -6.83 0.19 -5.94
CA PHE A 136 -6.25 -0.46 -4.78
C PHE A 136 -5.61 -1.80 -5.14
N SER A 137 -4.62 -2.21 -4.32
CA SER A 137 -4.19 -3.60 -4.18
C SER A 137 -4.10 -3.93 -2.69
N ALA A 138 -4.50 -5.14 -2.34
CA ALA A 138 -4.33 -5.71 -1.01
C ALA A 138 -3.53 -7.00 -1.14
N ASP A 139 -2.41 -7.07 -0.47
CA ASP A 139 -1.53 -8.22 -0.43
C ASP A 139 -1.59 -8.81 0.97
N LEU A 140 -2.03 -10.05 1.11
CA LEU A 140 -2.04 -10.80 2.36
C LEU A 140 -0.81 -11.70 2.39
N LEU A 141 -0.01 -11.60 3.45
CA LEU A 141 1.24 -12.35 3.63
C LEU A 141 1.19 -13.13 4.93
N GLN A 142 1.49 -14.43 4.90
CA GLN A 142 1.63 -15.26 6.10
C GLN A 142 3.07 -15.24 6.61
N ALA A 143 3.33 -14.39 7.59
CA ALA A 143 4.62 -14.33 8.29
C ALA A 143 4.53 -14.96 9.69
N LYS A 144 4.72 -14.19 10.76
CA LYS A 144 4.45 -14.63 12.14
C LYS A 144 2.95 -14.66 12.40
N LYS A 145 2.25 -13.64 11.89
CA LYS A 145 0.79 -13.54 11.76
C LYS A 145 0.45 -13.13 10.33
N PRO A 146 -0.81 -13.27 9.90
CA PRO A 146 -1.24 -12.69 8.62
C PRO A 146 -1.09 -11.16 8.64
N VAL A 147 -0.40 -10.63 7.64
CA VAL A 147 -0.18 -9.19 7.46
C VAL A 147 -0.84 -8.76 6.16
N ILE A 148 -1.70 -7.76 6.24
CA ILE A 148 -2.27 -7.10 5.07
C ILE A 148 -1.37 -5.90 4.72
N VAL A 149 -0.99 -5.82 3.44
CA VAL A 149 -0.34 -4.66 2.84
C VAL A 149 -1.34 -4.05 1.87
N LEU A 150 -2.05 -3.02 2.30
CA LEU A 150 -3.02 -2.32 1.48
C LEU A 150 -2.40 -1.10 0.83
N THR A 151 -2.48 -1.05 -0.49
CA THR A 151 -2.09 0.11 -1.30
C THR A 151 -3.32 0.71 -1.94
N PHE A 152 -3.45 2.02 -1.90
CA PHE A 152 -4.45 2.74 -2.67
C PHE A 152 -3.94 4.10 -3.11
N GLY A 153 -4.51 4.60 -4.21
CA GLY A 153 -4.16 5.89 -4.76
C GLY A 153 -4.88 6.16 -6.07
N VAL A 154 -4.79 7.40 -6.55
CA VAL A 154 -5.29 7.74 -7.89
C VAL A 154 -4.37 7.15 -8.96
N ALA A 155 -4.91 6.78 -10.12
CA ALA A 155 -4.21 6.03 -11.17
C ALA A 155 -2.87 6.65 -11.57
N ASP A 156 -2.83 7.97 -11.81
CA ASP A 156 -1.62 8.68 -12.23
C ASP A 156 -0.51 8.61 -11.16
N GLN A 157 -0.86 8.66 -9.88
CA GLN A 157 0.11 8.59 -8.79
C GLN A 157 0.62 7.15 -8.60
N ILE A 158 -0.25 6.15 -8.73
CA ILE A 158 0.18 4.74 -8.73
C ILE A 158 1.17 4.50 -9.86
N GLN A 159 0.89 4.97 -11.07
CA GLN A 159 1.80 4.83 -12.21
C GLN A 159 3.13 5.55 -11.97
N LYS A 160 3.10 6.78 -11.47
CA LYS A 160 4.28 7.57 -11.15
C LYS A 160 5.20 6.88 -10.14
N HIS A 161 4.62 6.22 -9.14
CA HIS A 161 5.35 5.57 -8.05
C HIS A 161 5.50 4.05 -8.23
N ALA A 162 5.10 3.48 -9.37
CA ALA A 162 5.08 2.03 -9.60
C ALA A 162 6.44 1.34 -9.37
N ALA A 163 7.54 1.97 -9.80
CA ALA A 163 8.88 1.42 -9.58
C ALA A 163 9.26 1.39 -8.09
N ALA A 164 8.99 2.47 -7.38
CA ALA A 164 9.26 2.59 -5.94
C ALA A 164 8.38 1.60 -5.14
N PHE A 165 7.11 1.49 -5.49
CA PHE A 165 6.20 0.50 -4.91
C PHE A 165 6.69 -0.93 -5.14
N SER A 166 7.05 -1.29 -6.37
CA SER A 166 7.60 -2.61 -6.68
C SER A 166 8.87 -2.95 -5.87
N GLN A 167 9.74 -1.97 -5.66
CA GLN A 167 10.94 -2.16 -4.81
C GLN A 167 10.55 -2.39 -3.35
N LEU A 168 9.60 -1.62 -2.82
CA LEU A 168 9.10 -1.78 -1.46
C LEU A 168 8.51 -3.18 -1.27
N VAL A 169 7.57 -3.60 -2.13
CA VAL A 169 6.94 -4.93 -2.03
C VAL A 169 8.00 -6.03 -2.09
N LYS A 170 8.95 -5.99 -3.05
CA LYS A 170 10.04 -6.97 -3.14
C LYS A 170 10.94 -7.00 -1.91
N SER A 171 11.01 -5.93 -1.15
CA SER A 171 11.83 -5.84 0.06
C SER A 171 11.18 -6.49 1.28
N ILE A 172 9.87 -6.79 1.24
CA ILE A 172 9.15 -7.41 2.36
C ILE A 172 9.69 -8.82 2.60
N LYS A 173 10.17 -9.06 3.82
CA LYS A 173 10.78 -10.34 4.22
C LYS A 173 10.30 -10.72 5.61
N LYS A 174 10.19 -12.02 5.85
CA LYS A 174 9.96 -12.55 7.19
C LYS A 174 11.18 -12.29 8.08
N ILE A 175 10.94 -11.92 9.33
CA ILE A 175 11.99 -11.89 10.36
C ILE A 175 12.40 -13.33 10.65
N GLY A 176 13.70 -13.61 10.62
CA GLY A 176 14.26 -14.92 10.92
C GLY A 176 14.19 -15.27 12.42
#